data_932346742b8a23e8b2571b79fef7c70f
#
_entry.id   932346742b8a23e8b2571b79fef7c70f
#
_cell.length_a   1.000
_cell.length_b   1.000
_cell.length_c   1.000
_cell.angle_alpha   90.00
_cell.angle_beta   90.00
_cell.angle_gamma   90.00
#
_symmetry.space_group_name_H-M   'P 1'
#
loop_
_entity.id
_entity.type
_entity.pdbx_description
1 polymer ?
#
loop_
_entity_poly.entity_id
_entity_poly.type
_entity_poly.pdbx_seq_one_letter_code
_entity_poly.pdbx_strand_id
1 'polypeptide(L)'
;MLRAEGIRAAYGTDEILHGVDIDLHPGEAVALLGPNGSGKTTLLRVLAGSLMPTAGMVQVQGADIRRLSPRERARRVAVLSQRSAAPQGMTALQMVLLGRYPWLGWWGSYSAEDRRIAHEALEETGALPLVGRQVSELSGGELQRVALARTLAQQSPVLLLDELAAGLDLARMLELFDLLERRRRAGAALLLVMHDCNLAAQYATRLLGLREGRVLFDGPVRRCFTAENLRALYAVDLHIVPHPRNGLPQALPLRPRGPEYREDSPHEA
;
A
#
# COMPACT_ATOMS: atom_id res chain seq x y z
N MET A 1 -7.75 9.07 -10.41
CA MET A 1 -8.87 8.77 -9.56
C MET A 1 -9.39 7.36 -9.84
N LEU A 2 -9.61 6.56 -8.80
CA LEU A 2 -10.15 5.22 -8.89
C LEU A 2 -11.42 5.16 -8.03
N ARG A 3 -12.48 4.49 -8.49
CA ARG A 3 -13.74 4.29 -7.77
C ARG A 3 -14.16 2.84 -7.89
N ALA A 4 -14.52 2.24 -6.78
CA ALA A 4 -15.07 0.90 -6.73
C ALA A 4 -16.36 0.90 -5.90
N GLU A 5 -17.42 0.29 -6.43
CA GLU A 5 -18.76 0.29 -5.84
C GLU A 5 -19.32 -1.11 -5.76
N GLY A 6 -19.82 -1.48 -4.58
CA GLY A 6 -20.49 -2.73 -4.31
C GLY A 6 -19.64 -3.98 -4.58
N ILE A 7 -18.33 -3.89 -4.36
CA ILE A 7 -17.37 -4.94 -4.75
C ILE A 7 -17.62 -6.21 -3.95
N ARG A 8 -17.98 -7.28 -4.67
CA ARG A 8 -17.96 -8.65 -4.19
C ARG A 8 -16.90 -9.44 -4.94
N ALA A 9 -16.15 -10.29 -4.26
CA ALA A 9 -15.13 -11.12 -4.89
C ALA A 9 -15.00 -12.45 -4.16
N ALA A 10 -14.73 -13.51 -4.92
CA ALA A 10 -14.62 -14.87 -4.41
C ALA A 10 -13.45 -15.61 -5.05
N TYR A 11 -12.93 -16.63 -4.38
CA TYR A 11 -12.06 -17.65 -4.94
C TYR A 11 -12.81 -18.99 -4.91
N GLY A 12 -13.22 -19.47 -6.09
CA GLY A 12 -14.13 -20.61 -6.19
C GLY A 12 -15.48 -20.28 -5.53
N THR A 13 -15.86 -21.05 -4.50
CA THR A 13 -17.10 -20.85 -3.73
C THR A 13 -16.96 -19.88 -2.56
N ASP A 14 -15.73 -19.53 -2.16
CA ASP A 14 -15.46 -18.76 -0.96
C ASP A 14 -15.50 -17.26 -1.27
N GLU A 15 -16.58 -16.60 -0.89
CA GLU A 15 -16.71 -15.15 -1.00
C GLU A 15 -15.84 -14.44 0.07
N ILE A 16 -14.95 -13.55 -0.38
CA ILE A 16 -13.99 -12.84 0.46
C ILE A 16 -14.38 -11.38 0.67
N LEU A 17 -14.97 -10.74 -0.33
CA LEU A 17 -15.43 -9.34 -0.24
C LEU A 17 -16.95 -9.29 -0.38
N HIS A 18 -17.60 -8.55 0.50
CA HIS A 18 -19.04 -8.55 0.70
C HIS A 18 -19.68 -7.17 0.47
N GLY A 19 -19.41 -6.55 -0.67
CA GLY A 19 -19.98 -5.24 -1.01
C GLY A 19 -19.13 -4.09 -0.47
N VAL A 20 -17.87 -4.03 -0.89
CA VAL A 20 -16.92 -2.99 -0.51
C VAL A 20 -17.03 -1.81 -1.46
N ASP A 21 -17.16 -0.62 -0.89
CA ASP A 21 -17.07 0.66 -1.58
C ASP A 21 -15.77 1.35 -1.22
N ILE A 22 -15.07 1.91 -2.20
CA ILE A 22 -13.89 2.74 -2.00
C ILE A 22 -13.69 3.67 -3.20
N ASP A 23 -13.27 4.88 -2.93
CA ASP A 23 -12.77 5.83 -3.91
C ASP A 23 -11.38 6.34 -3.50
N LEU A 24 -10.53 6.62 -4.49
CA LEU A 24 -9.21 7.23 -4.31
C LEU A 24 -9.14 8.49 -5.15
N HIS A 25 -8.81 9.59 -4.50
CA HIS A 25 -8.69 10.90 -5.14
C HIS A 25 -7.23 11.28 -5.40
N PRO A 26 -6.95 12.12 -6.41
CA PRO A 26 -5.62 12.69 -6.60
C PRO A 26 -5.13 13.41 -5.34
N GLY A 27 -3.89 13.16 -4.96
CA GLY A 27 -3.31 13.76 -3.76
C GLY A 27 -3.80 13.16 -2.44
N GLU A 28 -4.51 12.03 -2.46
CA GLU A 28 -4.96 11.30 -1.30
C GLU A 28 -4.06 10.08 -1.00
N ALA A 29 -3.86 9.80 0.27
CA ALA A 29 -3.26 8.54 0.75
C ALA A 29 -4.26 7.86 1.68
N VAL A 30 -4.80 6.72 1.26
CA VAL A 30 -5.70 5.89 2.06
C VAL A 30 -4.90 4.73 2.64
N ALA A 31 -4.86 4.61 3.97
CA ALA A 31 -4.33 3.42 4.62
C ALA A 31 -5.43 2.38 4.79
N LEU A 32 -5.23 1.23 4.17
CA LEU A 32 -6.10 0.05 4.32
C LEU A 32 -5.61 -0.80 5.49
N LEU A 33 -6.35 -0.75 6.58
CA LEU A 33 -6.08 -1.45 7.83
C LEU A 33 -6.99 -2.69 7.97
N GLY A 34 -6.52 -3.68 8.71
CA GLY A 34 -7.32 -4.87 9.04
C GLY A 34 -6.46 -6.08 9.41
N PRO A 35 -7.03 -7.06 10.11
CA PRO A 35 -6.33 -8.28 10.48
C PRO A 35 -5.95 -9.11 9.24
N ASN A 36 -5.09 -10.12 9.44
CA ASN A 36 -4.79 -11.09 8.39
C ASN A 36 -6.07 -11.82 7.98
N GLY A 37 -6.23 -12.09 6.70
CA GLY A 37 -7.44 -12.72 6.16
C GLY A 37 -8.66 -11.80 6.00
N SER A 38 -8.57 -10.49 6.31
CA SER A 38 -9.71 -9.58 6.17
C SER A 38 -10.11 -9.25 4.74
N GLY A 39 -9.32 -9.66 3.72
CA GLY A 39 -9.60 -9.40 2.31
C GLY A 39 -8.79 -8.28 1.67
N LYS A 40 -7.81 -7.66 2.35
CA LYS A 40 -7.00 -6.53 1.85
C LYS A 40 -6.33 -6.82 0.51
N THR A 41 -5.59 -7.92 0.41
CA THR A 41 -4.91 -8.32 -0.84
C THR A 41 -5.92 -8.67 -1.95
N THR A 42 -7.08 -9.22 -1.59
CA THR A 42 -8.17 -9.48 -2.54
C THR A 42 -8.72 -8.17 -3.09
N LEU A 43 -8.96 -7.19 -2.21
CA LEU A 43 -9.40 -5.84 -2.61
C LEU A 43 -8.37 -5.19 -3.56
N LEU A 44 -7.07 -5.21 -3.21
CA LEU A 44 -6.03 -4.70 -4.11
C LEU A 44 -6.07 -5.36 -5.49
N ARG A 45 -6.20 -6.69 -5.54
CA ARG A 45 -6.27 -7.43 -6.81
C ARG A 45 -7.48 -7.03 -7.66
N VAL A 46 -8.63 -6.79 -7.01
CA VAL A 46 -9.84 -6.32 -7.70
C VAL A 46 -9.62 -4.89 -8.23
N LEU A 47 -9.10 -3.99 -7.40
CA LEU A 47 -8.82 -2.59 -7.79
C LEU A 47 -7.78 -2.48 -8.90
N ALA A 48 -6.84 -3.43 -8.97
CA ALA A 48 -5.84 -3.54 -10.04
C ALA A 48 -6.39 -4.20 -11.32
N GLY A 49 -7.58 -4.79 -11.28
CA GLY A 49 -8.16 -5.57 -12.37
C GLY A 49 -7.42 -6.89 -12.65
N SER A 50 -6.66 -7.41 -11.69
CA SER A 50 -6.03 -8.73 -11.76
C SER A 50 -6.94 -9.85 -11.23
N LEU A 51 -7.97 -9.49 -10.45
CA LEU A 51 -9.09 -10.35 -10.06
C LEU A 51 -10.37 -9.65 -10.47
N MET A 52 -11.23 -10.33 -11.22
CA MET A 52 -12.54 -9.79 -11.58
C MET A 52 -13.51 -9.93 -10.42
N PRO A 53 -14.24 -8.86 -10.04
CA PRO A 53 -15.26 -8.97 -9.02
C PRO A 53 -16.44 -9.83 -9.51
N THR A 54 -17.08 -10.55 -8.58
CA THR A 54 -18.30 -11.32 -8.85
C THR A 54 -19.53 -10.41 -8.94
N ALA A 55 -19.49 -9.25 -8.27
CA ALA A 55 -20.47 -8.17 -8.40
C ALA A 55 -19.80 -6.83 -8.11
N GLY A 56 -20.46 -5.75 -8.49
CA GLY A 56 -19.92 -4.39 -8.38
C GLY A 56 -19.10 -3.95 -9.58
N MET A 57 -18.52 -2.76 -9.49
CA MET A 57 -17.80 -2.13 -10.59
C MET A 57 -16.58 -1.38 -10.09
N VAL A 58 -15.48 -1.46 -10.85
CA VAL A 58 -14.26 -0.64 -10.64
C VAL A 58 -14.06 0.26 -11.84
N GLN A 59 -13.92 1.55 -11.59
CA GLN A 59 -13.58 2.55 -12.60
C GLN A 59 -12.25 3.21 -12.25
N VAL A 60 -11.42 3.44 -13.25
CA VAL A 60 -10.19 4.23 -13.13
C VAL A 60 -10.17 5.30 -14.20
N GLN A 61 -10.04 6.58 -13.76
CA GLN A 61 -10.14 7.75 -14.65
C GLN A 61 -11.41 7.71 -15.53
N GLY A 62 -12.56 7.30 -14.93
CA GLY A 62 -13.86 7.24 -15.61
C GLY A 62 -14.10 6.04 -16.52
N ALA A 63 -13.09 5.18 -16.73
CA ALA A 63 -13.23 3.98 -17.54
C ALA A 63 -13.40 2.72 -16.66
N ASP A 64 -14.36 1.85 -17.02
CA ASP A 64 -14.51 0.53 -16.38
C ASP A 64 -13.24 -0.31 -16.62
N ILE A 65 -12.63 -0.77 -15.53
CA ILE A 65 -11.37 -1.51 -15.54
C ILE A 65 -11.43 -2.79 -16.39
N ARG A 66 -12.63 -3.39 -16.52
CA ARG A 66 -12.87 -4.59 -17.33
C ARG A 66 -12.75 -4.34 -18.83
N ARG A 67 -12.99 -3.09 -19.27
CA ARG A 67 -12.91 -2.69 -20.68
C ARG A 67 -11.53 -2.23 -21.10
N LEU A 68 -10.63 -2.04 -20.14
CA LEU A 68 -9.26 -1.62 -20.41
C LEU A 68 -8.38 -2.81 -20.77
N SER A 69 -7.55 -2.67 -21.77
CA SER A 69 -6.49 -3.62 -22.08
C SER A 69 -5.48 -3.69 -20.89
N PRO A 70 -4.71 -4.77 -20.75
CA PRO A 70 -3.67 -4.86 -19.72
C PRO A 70 -2.69 -3.67 -19.72
N ARG A 71 -2.32 -3.17 -20.88
CA ARG A 71 -1.45 -2.00 -21.02
C ARG A 71 -2.11 -0.70 -20.54
N GLU A 72 -3.37 -0.48 -20.91
CA GLU A 72 -4.12 0.69 -20.45
C GLU A 72 -4.36 0.68 -18.95
N ARG A 73 -4.65 -0.47 -18.36
CA ARG A 73 -4.74 -0.62 -16.90
C ARG A 73 -3.41 -0.26 -16.24
N ALA A 74 -2.31 -0.85 -16.73
CA ALA A 74 -0.99 -0.59 -16.19
C ALA A 74 -0.54 0.87 -16.34
N ARG A 75 -0.99 1.63 -17.34
CA ARG A 75 -0.73 3.09 -17.42
C ARG A 75 -1.49 3.89 -16.36
N ARG A 76 -2.56 3.33 -15.78
CA ARG A 76 -3.44 4.02 -14.83
C ARG A 76 -3.25 3.58 -13.39
N VAL A 77 -2.91 2.31 -13.18
CA VAL A 77 -2.75 1.70 -11.86
C VAL A 77 -1.45 0.92 -11.81
N ALA A 78 -0.59 1.27 -10.88
CA ALA A 78 0.60 0.49 -10.55
C ALA A 78 0.40 -0.26 -9.23
N VAL A 79 0.94 -1.47 -9.14
CA VAL A 79 0.80 -2.33 -7.98
C VAL A 79 2.16 -2.80 -7.49
N LEU A 80 2.43 -2.57 -6.20
CA LEU A 80 3.47 -3.27 -5.47
C LEU A 80 2.80 -4.37 -4.65
N SER A 81 3.07 -5.63 -4.99
CA SER A 81 2.56 -6.78 -4.24
C SER A 81 3.55 -7.21 -3.15
N GLN A 82 3.04 -7.74 -2.04
CA GLN A 82 3.80 -8.24 -0.90
C GLN A 82 4.91 -9.22 -1.30
N ARG A 83 4.67 -10.08 -2.29
CA ARG A 83 5.65 -11.02 -2.83
C ARG A 83 5.98 -10.63 -4.26
N SER A 84 7.03 -9.84 -4.44
CA SER A 84 7.64 -9.69 -5.76
C SER A 84 8.53 -10.90 -6.01
N ALA A 85 8.13 -11.75 -6.96
CA ALA A 85 9.02 -12.82 -7.41
C ALA A 85 10.32 -12.20 -7.91
N ALA A 86 11.45 -12.74 -7.48
CA ALA A 86 12.76 -12.37 -8.01
C ALA A 86 12.96 -13.12 -9.35
N PRO A 87 12.83 -12.46 -10.52
CA PRO A 87 13.06 -13.11 -11.78
C PRO A 87 14.53 -13.55 -11.86
N GLN A 88 14.76 -14.82 -12.18
CA GLN A 88 16.13 -15.31 -12.42
C GLN A 88 16.71 -14.70 -13.69
N GLY A 89 18.02 -14.40 -13.66
CA GLY A 89 18.75 -13.91 -14.83
C GLY A 89 18.46 -12.45 -15.21
N MET A 90 17.85 -11.67 -14.32
CA MET A 90 17.62 -10.23 -14.51
C MET A 90 18.44 -9.40 -13.54
N THR A 91 19.01 -8.28 -14.02
CA THR A 91 19.58 -7.23 -13.16
C THR A 91 18.48 -6.36 -12.55
N ALA A 92 18.83 -5.61 -11.50
CA ALA A 92 17.91 -4.64 -10.89
C ALA A 92 17.38 -3.62 -11.90
N LEU A 93 18.24 -3.09 -12.80
CA LEU A 93 17.81 -2.19 -13.85
C LEU A 93 16.80 -2.85 -14.81
N GLN A 94 17.08 -4.08 -15.24
CA GLN A 94 16.16 -4.81 -16.13
C GLN A 94 14.80 -5.03 -15.45
N MET A 95 14.77 -5.36 -14.16
CA MET A 95 13.53 -5.48 -13.39
C MET A 95 12.77 -4.15 -13.31
N VAL A 96 13.46 -3.02 -13.09
CA VAL A 96 12.81 -1.70 -13.06
C VAL A 96 12.29 -1.29 -14.44
N LEU A 97 13.02 -1.59 -15.50
CA LEU A 97 12.57 -1.36 -16.88
C LEU A 97 11.26 -2.09 -17.22
N LEU A 98 10.92 -3.23 -16.55
CA LEU A 98 9.61 -3.86 -16.73
C LEU A 98 8.46 -2.91 -16.35
N GLY A 99 8.68 -1.94 -15.45
CA GLY A 99 7.72 -0.89 -15.15
C GLY A 99 7.41 0.00 -16.37
N ARG A 100 8.31 0.09 -17.31
CA ARG A 100 8.13 0.87 -18.56
C ARG A 100 7.42 0.09 -19.67
N TYR A 101 7.24 -1.24 -19.49
CA TYR A 101 6.58 -2.09 -20.49
C TYR A 101 5.23 -1.55 -21.02
N PRO A 102 4.34 -0.95 -20.21
CA PRO A 102 3.08 -0.38 -20.72
C PRO A 102 3.26 0.74 -21.73
N TRP A 103 4.42 1.42 -21.72
CA TRP A 103 4.73 2.58 -22.55
C TRP A 103 5.49 2.24 -23.81
N LEU A 104 5.95 0.99 -23.97
CA LEU A 104 6.68 0.57 -25.15
C LEU A 104 5.83 0.71 -26.41
N GLY A 105 6.47 1.19 -27.48
CA GLY A 105 5.90 1.22 -28.82
C GLY A 105 5.73 -0.18 -29.41
N TRP A 106 5.24 -0.22 -30.65
CA TRP A 106 4.99 -1.48 -31.37
C TRP A 106 6.24 -2.38 -31.50
N TRP A 107 7.42 -1.79 -31.66
CA TRP A 107 8.71 -2.49 -31.83
C TRP A 107 9.39 -2.90 -30.52
N GLY A 108 8.80 -2.62 -29.37
CA GLY A 108 9.16 -3.21 -28.08
C GLY A 108 10.53 -2.85 -27.49
N SER A 109 11.26 -1.85 -28.02
CA SER A 109 12.54 -1.43 -27.46
C SER A 109 12.42 -0.31 -26.44
N TYR A 110 13.19 -0.37 -25.34
CA TYR A 110 13.27 0.72 -24.35
C TYR A 110 14.05 1.92 -24.90
N SER A 111 13.45 3.09 -24.87
CA SER A 111 14.05 4.35 -25.27
C SER A 111 15.11 4.83 -24.27
N ALA A 112 15.87 5.87 -24.62
CA ALA A 112 16.76 6.55 -23.68
C ALA A 112 15.97 7.14 -22.52
N GLU A 113 14.77 7.66 -22.77
CA GLU A 113 13.86 8.20 -21.75
C GLU A 113 13.38 7.12 -20.77
N ASP A 114 13.01 5.93 -21.24
CA ASP A 114 12.63 4.82 -20.35
C ASP A 114 13.77 4.41 -19.42
N ARG A 115 15.01 4.41 -19.93
CA ARG A 115 16.20 4.14 -19.12
C ARG A 115 16.46 5.25 -18.08
N ARG A 116 16.30 6.52 -18.47
CA ARG A 116 16.41 7.65 -17.56
C ARG A 116 15.41 7.53 -16.41
N ILE A 117 14.12 7.28 -16.73
CA ILE A 117 13.06 7.09 -15.72
C ILE A 117 13.39 5.90 -14.79
N ALA A 118 13.88 4.79 -15.33
CA ALA A 118 14.25 3.63 -14.52
C ALA A 118 15.43 3.94 -13.58
N HIS A 119 16.44 4.69 -14.02
CA HIS A 119 17.56 5.13 -13.17
C HIS A 119 17.10 6.09 -12.08
N GLU A 120 16.25 7.07 -12.40
CA GLU A 120 15.67 8.00 -11.42
C GLU A 120 14.85 7.26 -10.36
N ALA A 121 14.04 6.28 -10.77
CA ALA A 121 13.29 5.47 -9.83
C ALA A 121 14.19 4.64 -8.89
N LEU A 122 15.31 4.09 -9.41
CA LEU A 122 16.30 3.42 -8.57
C LEU A 122 16.99 4.38 -7.59
N GLU A 123 17.30 5.61 -8.02
CA GLU A 123 17.88 6.64 -7.17
C GLU A 123 16.91 7.04 -6.05
N GLU A 124 15.69 7.38 -6.39
CA GLU A 124 14.63 7.78 -5.43
C GLU A 124 14.36 6.73 -4.35
N THR A 125 14.48 5.43 -4.69
CA THR A 125 14.30 4.34 -3.73
C THR A 125 15.59 3.91 -3.03
N GLY A 126 16.72 4.63 -3.25
CA GLY A 126 18.03 4.27 -2.71
C GLY A 126 18.56 2.93 -3.23
N ALA A 127 18.08 2.48 -4.39
CA ALA A 127 18.49 1.22 -5.03
C ALA A 127 19.49 1.41 -6.19
N LEU A 128 19.93 2.64 -6.47
CA LEU A 128 20.88 2.92 -7.56
C LEU A 128 22.19 2.11 -7.47
N PRO A 129 22.80 1.88 -6.28
CA PRO A 129 24.00 1.04 -6.17
C PRO A 129 23.78 -0.42 -6.60
N LEU A 130 22.52 -0.84 -6.76
CA LEU A 130 22.16 -2.22 -7.12
C LEU A 130 21.95 -2.40 -8.63
N VAL A 131 22.06 -1.35 -9.44
CA VAL A 131 21.68 -1.27 -10.86
C VAL A 131 22.15 -2.47 -11.69
N GLY A 132 23.37 -2.95 -11.50
CA GLY A 132 23.97 -4.09 -12.21
C GLY A 132 23.87 -5.43 -11.50
N ARG A 133 23.39 -5.48 -10.24
CA ARG A 133 23.29 -6.71 -9.48
C ARG A 133 22.16 -7.60 -9.97
N GLN A 134 22.37 -8.90 -9.90
CA GLN A 134 21.30 -9.87 -10.18
C GLN A 134 20.22 -9.79 -9.11
N VAL A 135 18.96 -9.79 -9.52
CA VAL A 135 17.80 -9.70 -8.60
C VAL A 135 17.77 -10.88 -7.62
N SER A 136 18.23 -12.06 -8.06
CA SER A 136 18.32 -13.26 -7.23
C SER A 136 19.37 -13.18 -6.09
N GLU A 137 20.29 -12.20 -6.15
CA GLU A 137 21.36 -11.99 -5.16
C GLU A 137 21.00 -10.90 -4.14
N LEU A 138 19.85 -10.24 -4.31
CA LEU A 138 19.42 -9.15 -3.46
C LEU A 138 18.82 -9.70 -2.15
N SER A 139 19.13 -9.02 -1.05
CA SER A 139 18.41 -9.21 0.22
C SER A 139 16.94 -8.82 0.08
N GLY A 140 16.07 -9.27 1.01
CA GLY A 140 14.65 -8.94 0.97
C GLY A 140 14.38 -7.43 0.92
N GLY A 141 15.09 -6.63 1.72
CA GLY A 141 14.94 -5.17 1.71
C GLY A 141 15.47 -4.50 0.44
N GLU A 142 16.57 -5.02 -0.16
CA GLU A 142 17.07 -4.54 -1.45
C GLU A 142 16.09 -4.84 -2.57
N LEU A 143 15.55 -6.06 -2.60
CA LEU A 143 14.52 -6.48 -3.56
C LEU A 143 13.26 -5.61 -3.43
N GLN A 144 12.83 -5.29 -2.21
CA GLN A 144 11.68 -4.45 -1.96
C GLN A 144 11.87 -3.03 -2.54
N ARG A 145 13.06 -2.43 -2.37
CA ARG A 145 13.39 -1.12 -2.97
C ARG A 145 13.40 -1.16 -4.49
N VAL A 146 13.96 -2.20 -5.10
CA VAL A 146 13.96 -2.41 -6.56
C VAL A 146 12.53 -2.64 -7.08
N ALA A 147 11.69 -3.39 -6.34
CA ALA A 147 10.29 -3.60 -6.68
C ALA A 147 9.48 -2.29 -6.61
N LEU A 148 9.73 -1.46 -5.59
CA LEU A 148 9.14 -0.12 -5.52
C LEU A 148 9.62 0.76 -6.68
N ALA A 149 10.92 0.76 -7.00
CA ALA A 149 11.46 1.48 -8.15
C ALA A 149 10.75 1.09 -9.45
N ARG A 150 10.53 -0.21 -9.67
CA ARG A 150 9.73 -0.71 -10.82
C ARG A 150 8.32 -0.13 -10.83
N THR A 151 7.67 -0.10 -9.66
CA THR A 151 6.31 0.42 -9.51
C THR A 151 6.25 1.93 -9.81
N LEU A 152 7.24 2.69 -9.33
CA LEU A 152 7.33 4.14 -9.58
C LEU A 152 7.72 4.46 -11.02
N ALA A 153 8.62 3.66 -11.64
CA ALA A 153 8.99 3.80 -13.04
C ALA A 153 7.80 3.65 -13.99
N GLN A 154 6.73 2.97 -13.57
CA GLN A 154 5.50 2.85 -14.34
C GLN A 154 4.79 4.18 -14.54
N GLN A 155 5.02 5.18 -13.66
CA GLN A 155 4.43 6.53 -13.72
C GLN A 155 2.89 6.54 -13.80
N SER A 156 2.26 5.64 -13.08
CA SER A 156 0.80 5.56 -13.00
C SER A 156 0.26 6.52 -11.93
N PRO A 157 -0.88 7.18 -12.17
CA PRO A 157 -1.46 8.14 -11.23
C PRO A 157 -2.05 7.48 -9.97
N VAL A 158 -2.33 6.18 -10.01
CA VAL A 158 -2.82 5.40 -8.85
C VAL A 158 -1.77 4.36 -8.47
N LEU A 159 -1.36 4.35 -7.21
CA LEU A 159 -0.42 3.40 -6.64
C LEU A 159 -1.13 2.56 -5.57
N LEU A 160 -1.17 1.25 -5.77
CA LEU A 160 -1.69 0.27 -4.81
C LEU A 160 -0.50 -0.49 -4.23
N LEU A 161 -0.21 -0.27 -2.93
CA LEU A 161 1.02 -0.76 -2.30
C LEU A 161 0.67 -1.72 -1.16
N ASP A 162 1.07 -2.99 -1.32
CA ASP A 162 0.84 -4.05 -0.34
C ASP A 162 2.10 -4.25 0.51
N GLU A 163 2.00 -3.93 1.82
CA GLU A 163 3.04 -4.16 2.83
C GLU A 163 4.43 -3.60 2.49
N LEU A 164 4.49 -2.32 2.12
CA LEU A 164 5.72 -1.64 1.70
C LEU A 164 6.87 -1.75 2.72
N ALA A 165 6.56 -1.78 4.02
CA ALA A 165 7.56 -1.74 5.10
C ALA A 165 8.17 -3.11 5.46
N ALA A 166 7.70 -4.21 4.85
CA ALA A 166 8.15 -5.54 5.20
C ALA A 166 9.65 -5.73 4.93
N GLY A 167 10.40 -6.10 5.98
CA GLY A 167 11.84 -6.41 5.87
C GLY A 167 12.77 -5.20 5.73
N LEU A 168 12.28 -3.98 5.94
CA LEU A 168 13.09 -2.76 5.97
C LEU A 168 13.43 -2.35 7.40
N ASP A 169 14.62 -1.80 7.60
CA ASP A 169 14.96 -1.09 8.83
C ASP A 169 14.17 0.23 8.93
N LEU A 170 14.11 0.79 10.14
CA LEU A 170 13.30 1.97 10.44
C LEU A 170 13.67 3.17 9.56
N ALA A 171 14.97 3.42 9.35
CA ALA A 171 15.45 4.58 8.58
C ALA A 171 14.99 4.47 7.12
N ARG A 172 15.18 3.30 6.52
CA ARG A 172 14.78 3.03 5.13
C ARG A 172 13.27 3.06 4.94
N MET A 173 12.54 2.55 5.92
CA MET A 173 11.09 2.62 5.92
C MET A 173 10.60 4.08 5.90
N LEU A 174 11.15 4.95 6.74
CA LEU A 174 10.78 6.37 6.79
C LEU A 174 11.14 7.09 5.47
N GLU A 175 12.32 6.84 4.90
CA GLU A 175 12.72 7.38 3.59
C GLU A 175 11.70 7.03 2.48
N LEU A 176 11.21 5.79 2.47
CA LEU A 176 10.21 5.34 1.49
C LEU A 176 8.84 5.99 1.72
N PHE A 177 8.40 6.14 2.97
CA PHE A 177 7.14 6.84 3.24
C PHE A 177 7.24 8.33 2.89
N ASP A 178 8.39 8.99 3.13
CA ASP A 178 8.62 10.37 2.71
C ASP A 178 8.63 10.50 1.17
N LEU A 179 9.15 9.50 0.45
CA LEU A 179 9.06 9.45 -1.00
C LEU A 179 7.59 9.34 -1.46
N LEU A 180 6.79 8.47 -0.83
CA LEU A 180 5.36 8.34 -1.15
C LEU A 180 4.59 9.62 -0.83
N GLU A 181 4.92 10.31 0.26
CA GLU A 181 4.32 11.60 0.60
C GLU A 181 4.64 12.67 -0.48
N ARG A 182 5.88 12.69 -1.02
CA ARG A 182 6.20 13.56 -2.16
C ARG A 182 5.35 13.21 -3.39
N ARG A 183 5.18 11.91 -3.70
CA ARG A 183 4.34 11.45 -4.82
C ARG A 183 2.87 11.84 -4.63
N ARG A 184 2.35 11.70 -3.41
CA ARG A 184 1.01 12.14 -3.05
C ARG A 184 0.83 13.63 -3.28
N ARG A 185 1.77 14.46 -2.78
CA ARG A 185 1.73 15.93 -2.98
C ARG A 185 1.84 16.32 -4.46
N ALA A 186 2.51 15.51 -5.26
CA ALA A 186 2.55 15.68 -6.72
C ALA A 186 1.27 15.21 -7.43
N GLY A 187 0.23 14.76 -6.69
CA GLY A 187 -1.07 14.42 -7.23
C GLY A 187 -1.33 12.91 -7.40
N ALA A 188 -0.40 12.03 -7.01
CA ALA A 188 -0.68 10.59 -7.02
C ALA A 188 -1.75 10.21 -5.98
N ALA A 189 -2.62 9.27 -6.33
CA ALA A 189 -3.56 8.62 -5.42
C ALA A 189 -2.93 7.33 -4.89
N LEU A 190 -2.85 7.20 -3.55
CA LEU A 190 -2.17 6.08 -2.90
C LEU A 190 -3.17 5.24 -2.10
N LEU A 191 -3.11 3.91 -2.26
CA LEU A 191 -3.71 2.95 -1.33
C LEU A 191 -2.58 2.12 -0.72
N LEU A 192 -2.44 2.23 0.60
CA LEU A 192 -1.35 1.62 1.37
C LEU A 192 -1.93 0.54 2.28
N VAL A 193 -1.66 -0.72 2.02
CA VAL A 193 -1.96 -1.78 2.99
C VAL A 193 -0.91 -1.73 4.08
N MET A 194 -1.37 -1.51 5.31
CA MET A 194 -0.48 -1.31 6.46
C MET A 194 -0.92 -2.17 7.64
N HIS A 195 0.05 -2.65 8.41
CA HIS A 195 -0.18 -3.34 9.69
C HIS A 195 0.02 -2.42 10.88
N ASP A 196 0.92 -1.45 10.77
CA ASP A 196 1.18 -0.47 11.81
C ASP A 196 0.20 0.70 11.68
N CYS A 197 -0.76 0.76 12.62
CA CYS A 197 -1.75 1.83 12.66
C CYS A 197 -1.13 3.19 13.00
N ASN A 198 -0.02 3.23 13.75
CA ASN A 198 0.65 4.48 14.10
C ASN A 198 1.35 5.10 12.89
N LEU A 199 2.01 4.28 12.06
CA LEU A 199 2.53 4.73 10.77
C LEU A 199 1.39 5.15 9.82
N ALA A 200 0.29 4.40 9.80
CA ALA A 200 -0.89 4.79 9.02
C ALA A 200 -1.41 6.17 9.44
N ALA A 201 -1.47 6.46 10.74
CA ALA A 201 -1.88 7.77 11.24
C ALA A 201 -0.93 8.91 10.81
N GLN A 202 0.35 8.62 10.60
CA GLN A 202 1.35 9.63 10.24
C GLN A 202 1.39 9.95 8.74
N TYR A 203 1.20 8.93 7.89
CA TYR A 203 1.41 9.08 6.45
C TYR A 203 0.14 9.02 5.60
N ALA A 204 -0.99 8.57 6.17
CA ALA A 204 -2.25 8.59 5.47
C ALA A 204 -3.05 9.87 5.73
N THR A 205 -3.87 10.24 4.77
CA THR A 205 -4.90 11.30 4.91
C THR A 205 -6.23 10.71 5.39
N ARG A 206 -6.48 9.43 5.08
CA ARG A 206 -7.73 8.72 5.30
C ARG A 206 -7.43 7.26 5.71
N LEU A 207 -8.25 6.72 6.59
CA LEU A 207 -8.19 5.32 7.02
C LEU A 207 -9.41 4.57 6.51
N LEU A 208 -9.18 3.37 6.02
CA LEU A 208 -10.22 2.41 5.69
C LEU A 208 -9.95 1.12 6.48
N GLY A 209 -10.86 0.78 7.40
CA GLY A 209 -10.80 -0.45 8.19
C GLY A 209 -11.59 -1.56 7.52
N LEU A 210 -10.91 -2.67 7.16
CA LEU A 210 -11.52 -3.84 6.52
C LEU A 210 -11.46 -5.04 7.47
N ARG A 211 -12.61 -5.64 7.76
CA ARG A 211 -12.73 -6.87 8.55
C ARG A 211 -13.73 -7.81 7.91
N GLU A 212 -13.36 -9.08 7.77
CA GLU A 212 -14.22 -10.12 7.22
C GLU A 212 -14.88 -9.70 5.89
N GLY A 213 -14.09 -9.09 4.99
CA GLY A 213 -14.54 -8.64 3.68
C GLY A 213 -15.49 -7.44 3.68
N ARG A 214 -15.67 -6.74 4.81
CA ARG A 214 -16.56 -5.57 4.96
C ARG A 214 -15.80 -4.37 5.46
N VAL A 215 -16.22 -3.19 5.02
CA VAL A 215 -15.71 -1.92 5.57
C VAL A 215 -16.38 -1.66 6.90
N LEU A 216 -15.58 -1.51 7.97
CA LEU A 216 -16.05 -1.12 9.29
C LEU A 216 -16.10 0.38 9.47
N PHE A 217 -15.09 1.07 8.96
CA PHE A 217 -15.01 2.53 8.99
C PHE A 217 -14.22 3.02 7.78
N ASP A 218 -14.51 4.24 7.36
CA ASP A 218 -13.85 4.96 6.29
C ASP A 218 -13.93 6.46 6.54
N GLY A 219 -12.79 7.16 6.50
CA GLY A 219 -12.75 8.60 6.68
C GLY A 219 -11.39 9.16 7.12
N PRO A 220 -11.32 10.47 7.37
CA PRO A 220 -10.09 11.14 7.78
C PRO A 220 -9.46 10.52 9.02
N VAL A 221 -8.11 10.47 9.05
CA VAL A 221 -7.34 9.88 10.16
C VAL A 221 -7.84 10.36 11.54
N ARG A 222 -7.97 11.68 11.73
CA ARG A 222 -8.40 12.25 13.01
C ARG A 222 -9.79 11.81 13.47
N ARG A 223 -10.67 11.41 12.55
CA ARG A 223 -12.03 10.96 12.83
C ARG A 223 -12.10 9.45 13.06
N CYS A 224 -11.33 8.69 12.27
CA CYS A 224 -11.42 7.24 12.27
C CYS A 224 -10.44 6.54 13.21
N PHE A 225 -9.35 7.21 13.60
CA PHE A 225 -8.35 6.64 14.52
C PHE A 225 -8.83 6.76 15.98
N THR A 226 -9.77 5.93 16.36
CA THR A 226 -10.35 5.88 17.71
C THR A 226 -10.13 4.51 18.35
N ALA A 227 -10.12 4.46 19.67
CA ALA A 227 -10.01 3.20 20.41
C ALA A 227 -11.16 2.24 20.04
N GLU A 228 -12.37 2.75 19.83
CA GLU A 228 -13.54 1.99 19.43
C GLU A 228 -13.34 1.33 18.05
N ASN A 229 -12.96 2.11 17.03
CA ASN A 229 -12.75 1.59 15.68
C ASN A 229 -11.60 0.58 15.63
N LEU A 230 -10.48 0.87 16.30
CA LEU A 230 -9.33 -0.03 16.32
C LEU A 230 -9.62 -1.30 17.13
N ARG A 231 -10.41 -1.21 18.21
CA ARG A 231 -10.90 -2.37 18.95
C ARG A 231 -11.85 -3.21 18.09
N ALA A 232 -12.78 -2.59 17.37
CA ALA A 232 -13.66 -3.28 16.44
C ALA A 232 -12.88 -4.00 15.33
N LEU A 233 -11.78 -3.38 14.86
CA LEU A 233 -10.96 -3.91 13.78
C LEU A 233 -10.06 -5.07 14.24
N TYR A 234 -9.34 -4.91 15.36
CA TYR A 234 -8.28 -5.82 15.81
C TYR A 234 -8.64 -6.68 17.02
N ALA A 235 -9.77 -6.42 17.67
CA ALA A 235 -10.20 -7.09 18.92
C ALA A 235 -9.17 -6.93 20.08
N VAL A 236 -8.49 -5.78 20.14
CA VAL A 236 -7.47 -5.44 21.14
C VAL A 236 -7.81 -4.11 21.80
N ASP A 237 -7.66 -4.01 23.11
CA ASP A 237 -7.82 -2.75 23.84
C ASP A 237 -6.58 -1.89 23.62
N LEU A 238 -6.83 -0.64 23.21
CA LEU A 238 -5.81 0.34 22.89
C LEU A 238 -6.12 1.66 23.60
N HIS A 239 -5.09 2.32 24.09
CA HIS A 239 -5.16 3.69 24.57
C HIS A 239 -4.70 4.64 23.46
N ILE A 240 -5.52 5.65 23.13
CA ILE A 240 -5.18 6.63 22.09
C ILE A 240 -4.64 7.89 22.76
N VAL A 241 -3.44 8.28 22.36
CA VAL A 241 -2.76 9.50 22.84
C VAL A 241 -2.34 10.36 21.64
N PRO A 242 -2.27 11.69 21.79
CA PRO A 242 -1.71 12.52 20.75
C PRO A 242 -0.19 12.38 20.68
N HIS A 243 0.37 12.30 19.48
CA HIS A 243 1.83 12.35 19.28
C HIS A 243 2.37 13.72 19.74
N PRO A 244 3.44 13.78 20.56
CA PRO A 244 3.87 15.04 21.23
C PRO A 244 4.33 16.14 20.28
N ARG A 245 4.81 15.80 19.07
CA ARG A 245 5.32 16.79 18.11
C ARG A 245 4.27 17.30 17.11
N ASN A 246 3.33 16.46 16.67
CA ASN A 246 2.41 16.80 15.58
C ASN A 246 0.93 16.63 15.93
N GLY A 247 0.62 16.14 17.14
CA GLY A 247 -0.75 15.95 17.63
C GLY A 247 -1.55 14.87 16.89
N LEU A 248 -0.91 14.09 16.00
CA LEU A 248 -1.57 12.96 15.34
C LEU A 248 -1.84 11.84 16.36
N PRO A 249 -2.94 11.09 16.22
CA PRO A 249 -3.27 10.04 17.16
C PRO A 249 -2.26 8.89 17.09
N GLN A 250 -1.95 8.32 18.25
CA GLN A 250 -1.10 7.13 18.42
C GLN A 250 -1.81 6.11 19.27
N ALA A 251 -1.77 4.85 18.87
CA ALA A 251 -2.35 3.75 19.61
C ALA A 251 -1.26 3.05 20.45
N LEU A 252 -1.49 3.02 21.76
CA LEU A 252 -0.65 2.29 22.71
C LEU A 252 -1.38 1.02 23.13
N PRO A 253 -0.83 -0.18 22.89
CA PRO A 253 -1.45 -1.42 23.32
C PRO A 253 -1.46 -1.51 24.84
N LEU A 254 -2.63 -1.81 25.42
CA LEU A 254 -2.77 -2.11 26.82
C LEU A 254 -2.41 -3.58 27.05
N ARG A 255 -1.41 -3.81 27.89
CA ARG A 255 -1.11 -5.17 28.31
C ARG A 255 -2.29 -5.71 29.14
N PRO A 256 -2.84 -6.90 28.85
CA PRO A 256 -3.84 -7.50 29.73
C PRO A 256 -3.28 -7.56 31.15
N ARG A 257 -4.01 -7.00 32.15
CA ARG A 257 -3.58 -7.10 33.54
C ARG A 257 -3.53 -8.58 33.93
N GLY A 258 -2.32 -9.13 34.04
CA GLY A 258 -2.11 -10.40 34.70
C GLY A 258 -2.42 -10.25 36.20
N PRO A 259 -2.74 -11.36 36.91
CA PRO A 259 -3.13 -11.30 38.32
C PRO A 259 -2.05 -10.73 39.27
N GLU A 260 -0.86 -10.44 38.78
CA GLU A 260 0.29 -9.99 39.61
C GLU A 260 0.70 -8.52 39.48
N TYR A 261 0.00 -7.71 38.68
CA TYR A 261 0.33 -6.26 38.61
C TYR A 261 -0.42 -5.53 39.73
N ARG A 262 0.18 -5.50 40.93
CA ARG A 262 -0.18 -4.49 42.00
C ARG A 262 0.40 -3.16 41.53
N GLU A 263 -0.46 -2.14 41.47
CA GLU A 263 -0.03 -0.75 41.36
C GLU A 263 0.86 -0.44 42.57
N ASP A 264 2.16 -0.23 42.34
CA ASP A 264 2.96 0.52 43.30
C ASP A 264 2.41 1.94 43.30
N SER A 265 1.60 2.25 44.30
CA SER A 265 1.13 3.59 44.56
C SER A 265 2.35 4.51 44.72
N PRO A 266 2.39 5.69 44.07
CA PRO A 266 3.46 6.64 44.33
C PRO A 266 3.42 7.00 45.82
N HIS A 267 4.52 6.74 46.50
CA HIS A 267 4.73 7.24 47.87
C HIS A 267 4.62 8.76 47.85
N GLU A 268 3.63 9.26 48.56
CA GLU A 268 3.62 10.63 49.06
C GLU A 268 4.88 10.85 49.91
N ALA A 269 5.70 11.82 49.53
CA ALA A 269 6.65 12.50 50.37
C ALA A 269 6.82 13.95 49.92
#